data_c14675415b896603d493c81954a52ea6
#
_entry.id   c14675415b896603d493c81954a52ea6
#
_cell.length_a   1.000
_cell.length_b   1.000
_cell.length_c   1.000
_cell.angle_alpha   90.00
_cell.angle_beta   90.00
_cell.angle_gamma   90.00
#
_symmetry.space_group_name_H-M   'P 1'
#
loop_
_entity.id
_entity.type
_entity.pdbx_description
1 polymer ?
#
loop_
_entity_poly.entity_id
_entity_poly.type
_entity_poly.pdbx_seq_one_letter_code
_entity_poly.pdbx_strand_id
1 'polypeptide(L)'
;MRNEFALAFNEVLEHYGLPRESVLEVVQAAMVNAYRKAVNASTAQQVEAVVDLTKGTIQILVEKEVVDDVADVRTEVALTDAQKVNPKAQLGDLILIDSTPEDFGRIATQAAKQQIHQKLRDSEREKQFEEWSARKGEIVHGTVQSIGAAGITVSLGRAEATLPKREQLPTERYKPRDRIRAVLMDVAKTSRGPQIVLSRADRNMLRRLLEAEVPEIYQGMVEIKGIAREPGLRSKVAVAAMQPNLDPVGACVGMRGGRIQAIVRELHDEKIDVIEWNPDPASFIAKALSPARVSGVYLDDDPVRGRTALVVVSEDQLSLAIGREGVNARLAAKLTSWRVDIKSVAEAAADAVQKIGKEEILAAFAEAQQPLISQVQDALARKAEGKPLPPEDYNAMTQFVTMVERTLAEQREGRRKAQSRRLAEIRKNIPKAAYTRPLDTLGLGEPLQQALVASGLESIGQSYERSMIDPDSILTLPEVGARNFEKFKETLESAILEMRADEKAEAEQAAAEAALEKAAAALEQPAAEGVLPEGQEAAAVAEPVAGEIVGVIEPAPVVEGEEEAEEEDEGTSAKKKKKGKLKAVIELDPETGLTVARRKRKPGRTKDWVEDGSGESV
;
A
#
# COMPACT_ATOMS: atom_id res chain seq x y z
N MET A 1 18.98 9.71 -57.85
CA MET A 1 19.02 8.70 -56.77
C MET A 1 19.80 9.15 -55.53
N ARG A 2 20.98 9.83 -55.66
CA ARG A 2 21.77 10.26 -54.48
C ARG A 2 21.08 11.28 -53.58
N ASN A 3 20.28 12.19 -54.15
CA ASN A 3 19.55 13.20 -53.36
C ASN A 3 18.21 12.74 -52.78
N GLU A 4 17.58 11.71 -53.38
CA GLU A 4 16.25 11.23 -52.99
C GLU A 4 16.28 10.52 -51.61
N PHE A 5 17.35 9.76 -51.30
CA PHE A 5 17.50 9.10 -50.01
C PHE A 5 17.70 10.13 -48.88
N ALA A 6 18.57 11.11 -49.09
CA ALA A 6 18.83 12.15 -48.10
C ALA A 6 17.59 13.03 -47.85
N LEU A 7 16.81 13.34 -48.89
CA LEU A 7 15.56 14.08 -48.77
C LEU A 7 14.51 13.27 -48.01
N ALA A 8 14.30 11.99 -48.37
CA ALA A 8 13.36 11.12 -47.67
C ALA A 8 13.74 10.87 -46.20
N PHE A 9 15.04 10.78 -45.93
CA PHE A 9 15.56 10.63 -44.58
C PHE A 9 15.28 11.87 -43.70
N ASN A 10 15.55 13.07 -44.23
CA ASN A 10 15.31 14.32 -43.51
C ASN A 10 13.80 14.59 -43.34
N GLU A 11 12.96 14.30 -44.33
CA GLU A 11 11.51 14.41 -44.21
C GLU A 11 10.94 13.52 -43.09
N VAL A 12 11.47 12.31 -42.95
CA VAL A 12 11.10 11.40 -41.85
C VAL A 12 11.54 11.94 -40.50
N LEU A 13 12.76 12.49 -40.40
CA LEU A 13 13.25 13.08 -39.14
C LEU A 13 12.40 14.28 -38.67
N GLU A 14 12.09 15.20 -39.61
CA GLU A 14 11.30 16.39 -39.29
C GLU A 14 9.85 16.06 -38.94
N HIS A 15 9.25 15.13 -39.69
CA HIS A 15 7.82 14.78 -39.49
C HIS A 15 7.56 14.01 -38.19
N TYR A 16 8.52 13.20 -37.75
CA TYR A 16 8.32 12.30 -36.58
C TYR A 16 9.11 12.65 -35.34
N GLY A 17 10.02 13.65 -35.43
CA GLY A 17 10.79 14.13 -34.29
C GLY A 17 11.69 13.06 -33.64
N LEU A 18 12.18 12.11 -34.42
CA LEU A 18 13.09 11.07 -33.95
C LEU A 18 14.53 11.59 -33.87
N PRO A 19 15.35 11.15 -32.90
CA PRO A 19 16.76 11.49 -32.83
C PRO A 19 17.48 10.96 -34.09
N ARG A 20 18.24 11.82 -34.75
CA ARG A 20 18.96 11.52 -35.98
C ARG A 20 19.87 10.30 -35.86
N GLU A 21 20.55 10.19 -34.71
CA GLU A 21 21.48 9.10 -34.41
C GLU A 21 20.77 7.74 -34.33
N SER A 22 19.63 7.65 -33.68
CA SER A 22 18.86 6.41 -33.57
C SER A 22 18.30 5.92 -34.89
N VAL A 23 17.94 6.85 -35.79
CA VAL A 23 17.46 6.47 -37.14
C VAL A 23 18.64 6.02 -38.00
N LEU A 24 19.82 6.65 -37.87
CA LEU A 24 21.03 6.27 -38.57
C LEU A 24 21.46 4.85 -38.19
N GLU A 25 21.53 4.53 -36.90
CA GLU A 25 21.86 3.18 -36.42
C GLU A 25 20.92 2.10 -36.98
N VAL A 26 19.62 2.38 -37.00
CA VAL A 26 18.61 1.45 -37.53
C VAL A 26 18.80 1.24 -39.04
N VAL A 27 19.11 2.31 -39.76
CA VAL A 27 19.39 2.22 -41.21
C VAL A 27 20.68 1.45 -41.47
N GLN A 28 21.75 1.69 -40.72
CA GLN A 28 23.01 0.95 -40.80
C GLN A 28 22.79 -0.54 -40.54
N ALA A 29 22.09 -0.90 -39.47
CA ALA A 29 21.74 -2.28 -39.15
C ALA A 29 20.89 -2.95 -40.24
N ALA A 30 19.95 -2.20 -40.84
CA ALA A 30 19.15 -2.69 -41.98
C ALA A 30 20.00 -3.00 -43.19
N MET A 31 20.98 -2.16 -43.48
CA MET A 31 21.91 -2.34 -44.62
C MET A 31 22.83 -3.53 -44.41
N VAL A 32 23.37 -3.73 -43.21
CA VAL A 32 24.13 -4.92 -42.83
C VAL A 32 23.30 -6.20 -43.05
N ASN A 33 22.05 -6.20 -42.59
CA ASN A 33 21.15 -7.34 -42.75
C ASN A 33 20.77 -7.58 -44.23
N ALA A 34 20.57 -6.50 -44.99
CA ALA A 34 20.30 -6.60 -46.42
C ALA A 34 21.50 -7.17 -47.19
N TYR A 35 22.72 -6.72 -46.88
CA TYR A 35 23.95 -7.25 -47.43
C TYR A 35 24.12 -8.74 -47.12
N ARG A 36 23.98 -9.14 -45.86
CA ARG A 36 24.09 -10.54 -45.45
C ARG A 36 23.12 -11.46 -46.21
N LYS A 37 21.91 -10.98 -46.46
CA LYS A 37 20.92 -11.73 -47.28
C LYS A 37 21.28 -11.78 -48.75
N ALA A 38 21.80 -10.70 -49.34
CA ALA A 38 22.13 -10.62 -50.73
C ALA A 38 23.34 -11.51 -51.09
N VAL A 39 24.34 -11.59 -50.21
CA VAL A 39 25.59 -12.31 -50.45
C VAL A 39 25.64 -13.67 -49.74
N ASN A 40 24.59 -14.04 -48.99
CA ASN A 40 24.59 -15.21 -48.09
C ASN A 40 25.82 -15.24 -47.13
N ALA A 41 26.19 -14.09 -46.60
CA ALA A 41 27.31 -13.97 -45.65
C ALA A 41 26.98 -14.58 -44.30
N SER A 42 27.98 -15.17 -43.64
CA SER A 42 27.84 -15.74 -42.29
C SER A 42 27.50 -14.66 -41.24
N THR A 43 26.73 -15.03 -40.24
CA THR A 43 26.46 -14.14 -39.08
C THR A 43 27.71 -13.88 -38.23
N ALA A 44 28.71 -14.73 -38.32
CA ALA A 44 29.98 -14.60 -37.60
C ALA A 44 30.92 -13.57 -38.26
N GLN A 45 30.72 -13.21 -39.51
CA GLN A 45 31.54 -12.23 -40.22
C GLN A 45 31.18 -10.82 -39.81
N GLN A 46 32.16 -10.01 -39.45
CA GLN A 46 31.96 -8.60 -39.11
C GLN A 46 31.65 -7.81 -40.39
N VAL A 47 30.50 -7.14 -40.38
CA VAL A 47 30.03 -6.31 -41.50
C VAL A 47 29.54 -4.99 -40.94
N GLU A 48 30.08 -3.89 -41.42
CA GLU A 48 29.72 -2.56 -41.04
C GLU A 48 29.15 -1.76 -42.21
N ALA A 49 28.11 -0.98 -41.96
CA ALA A 49 27.54 -0.09 -42.99
C ALA A 49 27.85 1.37 -42.62
N VAL A 50 28.54 2.07 -43.52
CA VAL A 50 28.81 3.50 -43.38
C VAL A 50 27.86 4.25 -44.31
N VAL A 51 27.04 5.14 -43.74
CA VAL A 51 26.05 5.95 -44.46
C VAL A 51 26.45 7.40 -44.35
N ASP A 52 26.86 7.98 -45.49
CA ASP A 52 27.11 9.43 -45.58
C ASP A 52 25.82 10.13 -46.07
N LEU A 53 25.12 10.76 -45.12
CA LEU A 53 23.87 11.47 -45.41
C LEU A 53 24.06 12.73 -46.26
N THR A 54 25.28 13.31 -46.27
CA THR A 54 25.56 14.53 -47.05
C THR A 54 25.78 14.23 -48.51
N LYS A 55 26.45 13.11 -48.81
CA LYS A 55 26.72 12.65 -50.16
C LYS A 55 25.66 11.65 -50.67
N GLY A 56 24.82 11.12 -49.78
CA GLY A 56 23.84 10.06 -50.09
C GLY A 56 24.52 8.76 -50.53
N THR A 57 25.76 8.50 -50.08
CA THR A 57 26.51 7.28 -50.41
C THR A 57 26.44 6.28 -49.26
N ILE A 58 26.37 5.01 -49.66
CA ILE A 58 26.32 3.87 -48.74
C ILE A 58 27.52 3.01 -49.08
N GLN A 59 28.32 2.67 -48.09
CA GLN A 59 29.45 1.77 -48.21
C GLN A 59 29.28 0.63 -47.21
N ILE A 60 29.51 -0.60 -47.65
CA ILE A 60 29.51 -1.79 -46.81
C ILE A 60 30.94 -2.27 -46.64
N LEU A 61 31.43 -2.13 -45.44
CA LEU A 61 32.75 -2.59 -45.04
C LEU A 61 32.63 -4.00 -44.45
N VAL A 62 33.37 -4.92 -44.99
CA VAL A 62 33.37 -6.33 -44.61
C VAL A 62 34.75 -6.73 -44.17
N GLU A 63 34.83 -7.39 -43.05
CA GLU A 63 36.07 -7.94 -42.53
C GLU A 63 36.46 -9.18 -43.35
N LYS A 64 37.63 -9.13 -43.99
CA LYS A 64 38.19 -10.19 -44.80
C LYS A 64 39.60 -10.52 -44.37
N GLU A 65 39.97 -11.81 -44.45
CA GLU A 65 41.31 -12.31 -44.17
C GLU A 65 42.20 -12.12 -45.41
N VAL A 66 43.41 -11.62 -45.18
CA VAL A 66 44.42 -11.41 -46.25
C VAL A 66 45.12 -12.74 -46.53
N VAL A 67 44.96 -13.21 -47.78
CA VAL A 67 45.56 -14.47 -48.26
C VAL A 67 46.36 -14.24 -49.57
N ASP A 68 47.25 -15.17 -49.91
CA ASP A 68 47.94 -15.10 -51.21
C ASP A 68 47.03 -15.47 -52.36
N ASP A 69 46.29 -16.60 -52.27
CA ASP A 69 45.34 -17.08 -53.25
C ASP A 69 43.94 -17.08 -52.66
N VAL A 70 43.01 -16.35 -53.25
CA VAL A 70 41.64 -16.19 -52.77
C VAL A 70 40.80 -17.41 -53.15
N ALA A 71 40.37 -18.19 -52.15
CA ALA A 71 39.46 -19.32 -52.34
C ALA A 71 37.98 -18.88 -52.26
N ASP A 72 37.62 -18.00 -51.34
CA ASP A 72 36.27 -17.42 -51.18
C ASP A 72 36.34 -15.88 -51.16
N VAL A 73 35.91 -15.26 -52.25
CA VAL A 73 35.88 -13.79 -52.42
C VAL A 73 35.06 -13.07 -51.32
N ARG A 74 34.18 -13.80 -50.60
CA ARG A 74 33.34 -13.24 -49.54
C ARG A 74 34.09 -13.07 -48.22
N THR A 75 35.02 -13.95 -47.89
CA THR A 75 35.75 -14.00 -46.61
C THR A 75 37.21 -13.65 -46.73
N GLU A 76 37.77 -13.72 -47.97
CA GLU A 76 39.19 -13.57 -48.23
C GLU A 76 39.47 -12.42 -49.22
N VAL A 77 40.68 -11.88 -49.16
CA VAL A 77 41.17 -10.84 -50.08
C VAL A 77 42.64 -11.05 -50.39
N ALA A 78 43.04 -10.81 -51.64
CA ALA A 78 44.45 -10.92 -52.06
C ALA A 78 45.31 -9.82 -51.38
N LEU A 79 46.55 -10.15 -51.05
CA LEU A 79 47.52 -9.24 -50.43
C LEU A 79 47.68 -7.94 -51.24
N THR A 80 47.65 -8.01 -52.56
CA THR A 80 47.76 -6.87 -53.46
C THR A 80 46.60 -5.88 -53.34
N ASP A 81 45.41 -6.36 -53.08
CA ASP A 81 44.21 -5.52 -52.91
C ASP A 81 44.09 -5.03 -51.46
N ALA A 82 44.51 -5.82 -50.51
CA ALA A 82 44.59 -5.43 -49.10
C ALA A 82 45.58 -4.27 -48.90
N GLN A 83 46.74 -4.28 -49.57
CA GLN A 83 47.75 -3.23 -49.51
C GLN A 83 47.29 -1.89 -50.13
N LYS A 84 46.28 -1.89 -51.02
CA LYS A 84 45.66 -0.64 -51.53
C LYS A 84 44.88 0.09 -50.48
N VAL A 85 44.31 -0.65 -49.51
CA VAL A 85 43.52 -0.09 -48.40
C VAL A 85 44.40 0.19 -47.17
N ASN A 86 45.28 -0.76 -46.84
CA ASN A 86 46.25 -0.61 -45.77
C ASN A 86 47.66 -1.03 -46.24
N PRO A 87 48.59 -0.06 -46.50
CA PRO A 87 49.93 -0.37 -47.02
C PRO A 87 50.80 -1.27 -46.12
N LYS A 88 50.41 -1.49 -44.87
CA LYS A 88 51.11 -2.32 -43.89
C LYS A 88 50.46 -3.70 -43.70
N ALA A 89 49.50 -4.07 -44.51
CA ALA A 89 48.78 -5.33 -44.42
C ALA A 89 49.72 -6.52 -44.65
N GLN A 90 49.60 -7.56 -43.80
CA GLN A 90 50.34 -8.80 -43.87
C GLN A 90 49.39 -9.99 -44.06
N LEU A 91 49.92 -11.12 -44.52
CA LEU A 91 49.16 -12.36 -44.64
C LEU A 91 48.60 -12.80 -43.28
N GLY A 92 47.30 -13.12 -43.26
CA GLY A 92 46.59 -13.50 -42.02
C GLY A 92 45.98 -12.33 -41.27
N ASP A 93 46.16 -11.07 -41.72
CA ASP A 93 45.49 -9.92 -41.11
C ASP A 93 44.00 -9.87 -41.51
N LEU A 94 43.17 -9.41 -40.55
CA LEU A 94 41.77 -9.12 -40.81
C LEU A 94 41.60 -7.63 -41.15
N ILE A 95 41.10 -7.33 -42.33
CA ILE A 95 40.97 -5.96 -42.80
C ILE A 95 39.54 -5.68 -43.29
N LEU A 96 39.01 -4.49 -42.94
CA LEU A 96 37.73 -4.00 -43.44
C LEU A 96 37.89 -3.47 -44.88
N ILE A 97 37.20 -4.11 -45.82
CA ILE A 97 37.23 -3.77 -47.25
C ILE A 97 35.86 -3.41 -47.74
N ASP A 98 35.77 -2.36 -48.57
CA ASP A 98 34.52 -2.00 -49.24
C ASP A 98 34.13 -3.12 -50.23
N SER A 99 33.08 -3.80 -49.91
CA SER A 99 32.49 -4.90 -50.66
C SER A 99 31.06 -4.60 -51.12
N THR A 100 30.76 -3.32 -51.35
CA THR A 100 29.44 -2.86 -51.78
C THR A 100 29.09 -3.41 -53.19
N PRO A 101 28.05 -4.26 -53.35
CA PRO A 101 27.60 -4.73 -54.65
C PRO A 101 27.07 -3.58 -55.52
N GLU A 102 27.27 -3.65 -56.86
CA GLU A 102 26.86 -2.58 -57.79
C GLU A 102 25.36 -2.26 -57.75
N ASP A 103 24.50 -3.25 -57.57
CA ASP A 103 23.03 -3.09 -57.47
C ASP A 103 22.50 -2.90 -56.02
N PHE A 104 23.41 -2.80 -55.05
CA PHE A 104 23.02 -2.76 -53.62
C PHE A 104 22.18 -1.52 -53.25
N GLY A 105 22.34 -0.42 -53.97
CA GLY A 105 21.62 0.82 -53.70
C GLY A 105 20.09 0.69 -53.66
N ARG A 106 19.50 -0.15 -54.55
CA ARG A 106 18.04 -0.39 -54.58
C ARG A 106 17.59 -1.25 -53.39
N ILE A 107 18.32 -2.33 -53.10
CA ILE A 107 18.03 -3.25 -51.98
C ILE A 107 18.18 -2.51 -50.66
N ALA A 108 19.25 -1.73 -50.51
CA ALA A 108 19.52 -0.93 -49.32
C ALA A 108 18.41 0.13 -49.06
N THR A 109 17.96 0.81 -50.14
CA THR A 109 16.88 1.82 -50.00
C THR A 109 15.56 1.18 -49.57
N GLN A 110 15.19 0.02 -50.11
CA GLN A 110 13.98 -0.70 -49.69
C GLN A 110 14.09 -1.21 -48.26
N ALA A 111 15.23 -1.79 -47.88
CA ALA A 111 15.48 -2.27 -46.53
C ALA A 111 15.44 -1.11 -45.52
N ALA A 112 16.10 0.00 -45.83
CA ALA A 112 16.07 1.21 -44.99
C ALA A 112 14.64 1.74 -44.79
N LYS A 113 13.88 1.88 -45.89
CA LYS A 113 12.48 2.33 -45.83
C LYS A 113 11.63 1.41 -44.94
N GLN A 114 11.77 0.10 -45.09
CA GLN A 114 11.03 -0.88 -44.28
C GLN A 114 11.39 -0.78 -42.80
N GLN A 115 12.68 -0.65 -42.47
CA GLN A 115 13.15 -0.54 -41.07
C GLN A 115 12.75 0.79 -40.43
N ILE A 116 12.83 1.90 -41.17
CA ILE A 116 12.35 3.20 -40.70
C ILE A 116 10.85 3.12 -40.37
N HIS A 117 10.04 2.56 -41.25
CA HIS A 117 8.61 2.36 -40.99
C HIS A 117 8.35 1.43 -39.79
N GLN A 118 9.20 0.42 -39.59
CA GLN A 118 9.09 -0.45 -38.41
C GLN A 118 9.43 0.30 -37.14
N LYS A 119 10.57 1.01 -37.12
CA LYS A 119 11.00 1.80 -35.94
C LYS A 119 9.98 2.88 -35.58
N LEU A 120 9.39 3.51 -36.60
CA LEU A 120 8.33 4.48 -36.42
C LEU A 120 7.12 3.87 -35.72
N ARG A 121 6.63 2.75 -36.22
CA ARG A 121 5.52 2.02 -35.61
C ARG A 121 5.83 1.61 -34.16
N ASP A 122 7.06 1.18 -33.91
CA ASP A 122 7.49 0.79 -32.58
C ASP A 122 7.55 2.00 -31.62
N SER A 123 8.05 3.14 -32.13
CA SER A 123 8.06 4.40 -31.36
C SER A 123 6.63 4.93 -31.09
N GLU A 124 5.73 4.87 -32.06
CA GLU A 124 4.32 5.23 -31.88
C GLU A 124 3.64 4.34 -30.84
N ARG A 125 3.91 3.01 -30.88
CA ARG A 125 3.38 2.04 -29.91
C ARG A 125 3.93 2.30 -28.51
N GLU A 126 5.19 2.69 -28.40
CA GLU A 126 5.83 3.00 -27.13
C GLU A 126 5.23 4.26 -26.51
N LYS A 127 5.09 5.33 -27.30
CA LYS A 127 4.40 6.56 -26.85
C LYS A 127 2.95 6.29 -26.43
N GLN A 128 2.22 5.47 -27.21
CA GLN A 128 0.87 5.08 -26.84
C GLN A 128 0.85 4.28 -25.54
N PHE A 129 1.80 3.36 -25.35
CA PHE A 129 1.91 2.59 -24.12
C PHE A 129 2.18 3.50 -22.90
N GLU A 130 3.10 4.44 -23.01
CA GLU A 130 3.41 5.41 -21.97
C GLU A 130 2.20 6.30 -21.64
N GLU A 131 1.53 6.85 -22.67
CA GLU A 131 0.34 7.69 -22.50
C GLU A 131 -0.78 6.95 -21.75
N TRP A 132 -1.10 5.72 -22.18
CA TRP A 132 -2.16 4.95 -21.56
C TRP A 132 -1.77 4.38 -20.20
N SER A 133 -0.50 4.03 -20.02
CA SER A 133 0.01 3.55 -18.73
C SER A 133 -0.06 4.63 -17.64
N ALA A 134 0.22 5.88 -17.98
CA ALA A 134 0.08 7.01 -17.06
C ALA A 134 -1.37 7.25 -16.61
N ARG A 135 -2.34 6.85 -17.44
CA ARG A 135 -3.78 7.01 -17.17
C ARG A 135 -4.43 5.81 -16.49
N LYS A 136 -3.65 4.85 -16.04
CA LYS A 136 -4.16 3.68 -15.30
C LYS A 136 -4.98 4.09 -14.08
N GLY A 137 -6.18 3.52 -13.94
CA GLY A 137 -7.12 3.84 -12.88
C GLY A 137 -8.02 5.05 -13.16
N GLU A 138 -7.92 5.70 -14.32
CA GLU A 138 -8.85 6.76 -14.74
C GLU A 138 -10.07 6.21 -15.50
N ILE A 139 -11.16 7.01 -15.50
CA ILE A 139 -12.30 6.74 -16.37
C ILE A 139 -11.98 7.22 -17.79
N VAL A 140 -12.15 6.32 -18.74
CA VAL A 140 -12.04 6.61 -20.16
C VAL A 140 -13.40 6.46 -20.86
N HIS A 141 -13.61 7.29 -21.87
CA HIS A 141 -14.79 7.23 -22.73
C HIS A 141 -14.43 6.49 -24.02
N GLY A 142 -15.23 5.49 -24.37
CA GLY A 142 -15.02 4.74 -25.60
C GLY A 142 -16.30 4.41 -26.31
N THR A 143 -16.17 3.94 -27.53
CA THR A 143 -17.29 3.47 -28.36
C THR A 143 -17.14 1.98 -28.64
N VAL A 144 -18.17 1.20 -28.41
CA VAL A 144 -18.19 -0.24 -28.70
C VAL A 144 -18.04 -0.46 -30.22
N GLN A 145 -16.98 -1.15 -30.64
CA GLN A 145 -16.76 -1.52 -32.04
C GLN A 145 -17.34 -2.89 -32.35
N SER A 146 -16.97 -3.89 -31.56
CA SER A 146 -17.39 -5.28 -31.80
C SER A 146 -17.57 -6.04 -30.49
N ILE A 147 -18.41 -7.08 -30.55
CA ILE A 147 -18.72 -7.95 -29.42
C ILE A 147 -18.25 -9.34 -29.82
N GLY A 148 -17.24 -9.86 -29.13
CA GLY A 148 -16.65 -11.15 -29.38
C GLY A 148 -16.78 -12.15 -28.25
N ALA A 149 -16.30 -13.37 -28.46
CA ALA A 149 -16.34 -14.44 -27.46
C ALA A 149 -15.45 -14.12 -26.24
N ALA A 150 -14.33 -13.44 -26.41
CA ALA A 150 -13.40 -13.07 -25.36
C ALA A 150 -13.83 -11.82 -24.58
N GLY A 151 -14.60 -10.94 -25.20
CA GLY A 151 -15.02 -9.66 -24.65
C GLY A 151 -15.46 -8.68 -25.71
N ILE A 152 -15.59 -7.44 -25.30
CA ILE A 152 -16.01 -6.32 -26.16
C ILE A 152 -14.78 -5.51 -26.53
N THR A 153 -14.64 -5.22 -27.84
CA THR A 153 -13.63 -4.28 -28.33
C THR A 153 -14.22 -2.86 -28.30
N VAL A 154 -13.50 -1.96 -27.68
CA VAL A 154 -13.89 -0.57 -27.47
C VAL A 154 -12.87 0.34 -28.12
N SER A 155 -13.32 1.26 -28.97
CA SER A 155 -12.46 2.29 -29.55
C SER A 155 -12.30 3.46 -28.56
N LEU A 156 -11.06 3.82 -28.29
CA LEU A 156 -10.68 5.00 -27.52
C LEU A 156 -10.16 6.15 -28.43
N GLY A 157 -10.53 6.14 -29.69
CA GLY A 157 -10.05 7.05 -30.71
C GLY A 157 -8.85 6.48 -31.47
N ARG A 158 -7.63 6.74 -31.00
CA ARG A 158 -6.40 6.23 -31.64
C ARG A 158 -5.98 4.83 -31.18
N ALA A 159 -6.54 4.35 -30.07
CA ALA A 159 -6.24 3.04 -29.51
C ALA A 159 -7.49 2.18 -29.40
N GLU A 160 -7.29 0.88 -29.41
CA GLU A 160 -8.34 -0.10 -29.14
C GLU A 160 -8.12 -0.72 -27.76
N ALA A 161 -9.22 -0.88 -27.03
CA ALA A 161 -9.24 -1.49 -25.71
C ALA A 161 -10.18 -2.69 -25.67
N THR A 162 -9.91 -3.61 -24.76
CA THR A 162 -10.75 -4.78 -24.54
C THR A 162 -11.47 -4.68 -23.20
N LEU A 163 -12.78 -4.92 -23.19
CA LEU A 163 -13.59 -5.09 -22.00
C LEU A 163 -13.93 -6.60 -21.86
N PRO A 164 -13.17 -7.37 -21.06
CA PRO A 164 -13.38 -8.80 -20.89
C PRO A 164 -14.74 -9.11 -20.25
N LYS A 165 -15.32 -10.28 -20.49
CA LYS A 165 -16.63 -10.66 -19.93
C LYS A 165 -16.71 -10.55 -18.42
N ARG A 166 -15.65 -10.91 -17.70
CA ARG A 166 -15.58 -10.82 -16.23
C ARG A 166 -15.59 -9.39 -15.70
N GLU A 167 -15.22 -8.43 -16.54
CA GLU A 167 -15.15 -7.00 -16.21
C GLU A 167 -16.37 -6.22 -16.68
N GLN A 168 -17.35 -6.91 -17.28
CA GLN A 168 -18.64 -6.34 -17.70
C GLN A 168 -19.65 -6.37 -16.55
N LEU A 169 -20.63 -5.49 -16.58
CA LEU A 169 -21.77 -5.54 -15.66
C LEU A 169 -22.76 -6.62 -16.12
N PRO A 170 -23.22 -7.53 -15.26
CA PRO A 170 -24.17 -8.57 -15.63
C PRO A 170 -25.52 -8.04 -16.09
N THR A 171 -25.89 -6.85 -15.63
CA THR A 171 -27.17 -6.19 -15.94
C THR A 171 -27.13 -5.40 -17.25
N GLU A 172 -25.93 -5.13 -17.81
CA GLU A 172 -25.74 -4.27 -18.96
C GLU A 172 -25.73 -5.06 -20.28
N ARG A 173 -26.42 -4.55 -21.28
CA ARG A 173 -26.43 -5.11 -22.64
C ARG A 173 -25.77 -4.13 -23.58
N TYR A 174 -24.65 -4.49 -24.13
CA TYR A 174 -23.87 -3.67 -25.04
C TYR A 174 -24.27 -3.90 -26.50
N LYS A 175 -24.28 -2.83 -27.28
CA LYS A 175 -24.50 -2.86 -28.72
C LYS A 175 -23.36 -2.17 -29.45
N PRO A 176 -23.05 -2.55 -30.69
CA PRO A 176 -22.10 -1.81 -31.51
C PRO A 176 -22.51 -0.33 -31.64
N ARG A 177 -21.55 0.57 -31.53
CA ARG A 177 -21.66 2.04 -31.50
C ARG A 177 -22.19 2.64 -30.20
N ASP A 178 -22.45 1.84 -29.15
CA ASP A 178 -22.77 2.40 -27.84
C ASP A 178 -21.55 3.13 -27.26
N ARG A 179 -21.80 4.28 -26.63
CA ARG A 179 -20.78 4.99 -25.86
C ARG A 179 -20.76 4.45 -24.45
N ILE A 180 -19.61 4.05 -23.98
CA ILE A 180 -19.42 3.52 -22.65
C ILE A 180 -18.32 4.28 -21.90
N ARG A 181 -18.50 4.38 -20.59
CA ARG A 181 -17.45 4.81 -19.65
C ARG A 181 -16.89 3.57 -18.97
N ALA A 182 -15.59 3.45 -18.86
CA ALA A 182 -14.96 2.34 -18.17
C ALA A 182 -13.65 2.80 -17.52
N VAL A 183 -13.24 2.12 -16.46
CA VAL A 183 -11.93 2.36 -15.86
C VAL A 183 -10.87 1.61 -16.64
N LEU A 184 -9.76 2.26 -16.88
CA LEU A 184 -8.56 1.66 -17.43
C LEU A 184 -7.90 0.82 -16.35
N MET A 185 -8.03 -0.50 -16.45
CA MET A 185 -7.58 -1.43 -15.43
C MET A 185 -6.09 -1.74 -15.57
N ASP A 186 -5.67 -2.06 -16.78
CA ASP A 186 -4.29 -2.45 -17.08
C ASP A 186 -3.89 -2.15 -18.51
N VAL A 187 -2.59 -1.94 -18.72
CA VAL A 187 -1.99 -1.74 -20.04
C VAL A 187 -0.79 -2.66 -20.15
N ALA A 188 -0.84 -3.61 -21.09
CA ALA A 188 0.24 -4.54 -21.35
C ALA A 188 0.92 -4.24 -22.68
N LYS A 189 2.26 -4.30 -22.73
CA LYS A 189 3.04 -4.14 -23.96
C LYS A 189 3.02 -5.45 -24.73
N THR A 190 2.47 -5.45 -25.95
CA THR A 190 2.48 -6.62 -26.83
C THR A 190 3.18 -6.30 -28.16
N SER A 191 3.54 -7.34 -28.92
CA SER A 191 4.17 -7.19 -30.24
C SER A 191 3.30 -6.42 -31.25
N ARG A 192 1.98 -6.37 -31.03
CA ARG A 192 1.03 -5.67 -31.91
C ARG A 192 0.73 -4.24 -31.46
N GLY A 193 1.15 -3.85 -30.25
CA GLY A 193 0.90 -2.54 -29.62
C GLY A 193 0.42 -2.68 -28.18
N PRO A 194 0.05 -1.59 -27.51
CA PRO A 194 -0.49 -1.63 -26.15
C PRO A 194 -1.83 -2.37 -26.14
N GLN A 195 -1.92 -3.38 -25.29
CA GLN A 195 -3.19 -4.04 -24.98
C GLN A 195 -3.81 -3.37 -23.78
N ILE A 196 -4.86 -2.61 -24.00
CA ILE A 196 -5.57 -1.85 -22.99
C ILE A 196 -6.75 -2.69 -22.49
N VAL A 197 -6.81 -2.92 -21.18
CA VAL A 197 -7.91 -3.65 -20.51
C VAL A 197 -8.76 -2.68 -19.74
N LEU A 198 -10.06 -2.69 -20.05
CA LEU A 198 -11.07 -1.87 -19.38
C LEU A 198 -11.88 -2.72 -18.39
N SER A 199 -12.39 -2.05 -17.36
CA SER A 199 -13.32 -2.64 -16.40
C SER A 199 -14.48 -1.70 -16.08
N ARG A 200 -15.69 -2.25 -16.01
CA ARG A 200 -16.88 -1.62 -15.42
C ARG A 200 -17.26 -2.29 -14.10
N ALA A 201 -16.71 -3.47 -13.83
CA ALA A 201 -16.94 -4.25 -12.61
C ALA A 201 -16.02 -3.84 -11.44
N ASP A 202 -14.88 -3.21 -11.71
CA ASP A 202 -13.92 -2.82 -10.68
C ASP A 202 -14.48 -1.77 -9.72
N ARG A 203 -14.05 -1.83 -8.45
CA ARG A 203 -14.43 -0.86 -7.41
C ARG A 203 -13.99 0.57 -7.72
N ASN A 204 -12.89 0.72 -8.47
CA ASN A 204 -12.40 2.04 -8.86
C ASN A 204 -13.36 2.74 -9.83
N MET A 205 -14.18 2.01 -10.59
CA MET A 205 -15.24 2.61 -11.41
C MET A 205 -16.18 3.46 -10.54
N LEU A 206 -16.66 2.89 -9.43
CA LEU A 206 -17.54 3.62 -8.51
C LEU A 206 -16.81 4.77 -7.81
N ARG A 207 -15.54 4.57 -7.40
CA ARG A 207 -14.72 5.61 -6.80
C ARG A 207 -14.58 6.82 -7.72
N ARG A 208 -14.19 6.60 -8.97
CA ARG A 208 -14.01 7.68 -9.95
C ARG A 208 -15.30 8.38 -10.34
N LEU A 209 -16.42 7.64 -10.39
CA LEU A 209 -17.72 8.25 -10.60
C LEU A 209 -18.12 9.17 -9.45
N LEU A 210 -17.86 8.75 -8.20
CA LEU A 210 -18.08 9.60 -7.02
C LEU A 210 -17.19 10.84 -7.03
N GLU A 211 -15.91 10.70 -7.37
CA GLU A 211 -14.98 11.82 -7.49
C GLU A 211 -15.43 12.84 -8.57
N ALA A 212 -16.04 12.36 -9.65
CA ALA A 212 -16.54 13.20 -10.73
C ALA A 212 -17.86 13.92 -10.40
N GLU A 213 -18.79 13.26 -9.67
CA GLU A 213 -20.12 13.79 -9.38
C GLU A 213 -20.18 14.56 -8.04
N VAL A 214 -19.22 14.35 -7.12
CA VAL A 214 -19.20 14.93 -5.78
C VAL A 214 -18.00 15.87 -5.63
N PRO A 215 -18.20 17.18 -5.77
CA PRO A 215 -17.11 18.16 -5.67
C PRO A 215 -16.37 18.11 -4.33
N GLU A 216 -17.07 17.78 -3.24
CA GLU A 216 -16.51 17.68 -1.90
C GLU A 216 -15.49 16.53 -1.78
N ILE A 217 -15.66 15.45 -2.56
CA ILE A 217 -14.66 14.37 -2.66
C ILE A 217 -13.47 14.83 -3.49
N TYR A 218 -13.72 15.48 -4.63
CA TYR A 218 -12.67 15.98 -5.50
C TYR A 218 -11.77 17.01 -4.80
N GLN A 219 -12.36 17.86 -3.96
CA GLN A 219 -11.66 18.87 -3.16
C GLN A 219 -10.99 18.29 -1.90
N GLY A 220 -11.18 17.01 -1.60
CA GLY A 220 -10.60 16.35 -0.42
C GLY A 220 -11.29 16.72 0.91
N MET A 221 -12.48 17.33 0.88
CA MET A 221 -13.28 17.63 2.08
C MET A 221 -13.99 16.38 2.60
N VAL A 222 -14.33 15.45 1.71
CA VAL A 222 -14.86 14.12 2.03
C VAL A 222 -13.91 13.06 1.48
N GLU A 223 -13.56 12.09 2.31
CA GLU A 223 -12.68 10.98 1.93
C GLU A 223 -13.46 9.67 1.83
N ILE A 224 -13.21 8.88 0.78
CA ILE A 224 -13.74 7.53 0.63
C ILE A 224 -12.81 6.56 1.38
N LYS A 225 -13.24 6.09 2.56
CA LYS A 225 -12.48 5.14 3.39
C LYS A 225 -12.53 3.70 2.87
N GLY A 226 -13.62 3.31 2.23
CA GLY A 226 -13.76 1.96 1.70
C GLY A 226 -14.90 1.82 0.71
N ILE A 227 -14.77 0.85 -0.19
CA ILE A 227 -15.82 0.46 -1.14
C ILE A 227 -15.92 -1.06 -1.17
N ALA A 228 -17.11 -1.56 -0.90
CA ALA A 228 -17.48 -2.95 -1.13
C ALA A 228 -18.52 -2.99 -2.25
N ARG A 229 -18.23 -3.72 -3.34
CA ARG A 229 -19.04 -3.74 -4.55
C ARG A 229 -19.35 -5.15 -5.00
N GLU A 230 -20.58 -5.40 -5.36
CA GLU A 230 -21.05 -6.52 -6.17
C GLU A 230 -21.65 -5.94 -7.48
N PRO A 231 -20.86 -6.00 -8.57
CA PRO A 231 -21.16 -5.26 -9.80
C PRO A 231 -22.56 -5.58 -10.36
N GLY A 232 -23.31 -4.54 -10.69
CA GLY A 232 -24.67 -4.65 -11.23
C GLY A 232 -25.76 -5.01 -10.21
N LEU A 233 -25.41 -5.26 -8.95
CA LEU A 233 -26.36 -5.58 -7.88
C LEU A 233 -26.42 -4.48 -6.82
N ARG A 234 -25.38 -4.37 -6.02
CA ARG A 234 -25.33 -3.43 -4.91
C ARG A 234 -23.90 -3.07 -4.52
N SER A 235 -23.73 -1.83 -4.09
CA SER A 235 -22.46 -1.33 -3.56
C SER A 235 -22.66 -0.62 -2.24
N LYS A 236 -21.64 -0.67 -1.36
CA LYS A 236 -21.57 0.10 -0.13
C LYS A 236 -20.30 0.93 -0.14
N VAL A 237 -20.42 2.20 0.18
CA VAL A 237 -19.33 3.16 0.19
C VAL A 237 -19.23 3.79 1.58
N ALA A 238 -18.10 3.65 2.23
CA ALA A 238 -17.81 4.29 3.50
C ALA A 238 -17.12 5.63 3.24
N VAL A 239 -17.69 6.71 3.74
CA VAL A 239 -17.19 8.08 3.59
C VAL A 239 -16.96 8.72 4.93
N ALA A 240 -15.94 9.57 5.03
CA ALA A 240 -15.63 10.34 6.22
C ALA A 240 -15.43 11.81 5.88
N ALA A 241 -15.93 12.70 6.72
CA ALA A 241 -15.65 14.12 6.62
C ALA A 241 -14.25 14.41 7.14
N MET A 242 -13.47 15.19 6.40
CA MET A 242 -12.16 15.69 6.81
C MET A 242 -12.25 17.06 7.49
N GLN A 243 -13.40 17.70 7.42
CA GLN A 243 -13.68 18.98 8.06
C GLN A 243 -14.82 18.82 9.08
N PRO A 244 -14.74 19.50 10.23
CA PRO A 244 -15.82 19.51 11.19
C PRO A 244 -17.07 20.16 10.58
N ASN A 245 -18.25 19.71 10.99
CA ASN A 245 -19.58 20.20 10.59
C ASN A 245 -19.97 19.92 9.12
N LEU A 246 -19.26 19.04 8.42
CA LEU A 246 -19.67 18.58 7.09
C LEU A 246 -20.35 17.21 7.21
N ASP A 247 -21.56 17.07 6.67
CA ASP A 247 -22.22 15.76 6.52
C ASP A 247 -21.66 15.05 5.26
N PRO A 248 -20.83 14.01 5.42
CA PRO A 248 -20.22 13.33 4.29
C PRO A 248 -21.22 12.51 3.48
N VAL A 249 -22.28 12.02 4.13
CA VAL A 249 -23.34 11.23 3.47
C VAL A 249 -24.23 12.14 2.64
N GLY A 250 -24.68 13.25 3.23
CA GLY A 250 -25.49 14.26 2.54
C GLY A 250 -24.80 14.86 1.33
N ALA A 251 -23.49 15.12 1.41
CA ALA A 251 -22.67 15.61 0.30
C ALA A 251 -22.66 14.63 -0.88
N CYS A 252 -22.47 13.34 -0.61
CA CYS A 252 -22.44 12.30 -1.63
C CYS A 252 -23.81 12.00 -2.24
N VAL A 253 -24.85 12.00 -1.43
CA VAL A 253 -26.24 11.75 -1.88
C VAL A 253 -26.76 12.94 -2.70
N GLY A 254 -26.46 14.16 -2.26
CA GLY A 254 -26.90 15.40 -2.88
C GLY A 254 -28.36 15.70 -2.67
N MET A 255 -28.81 16.87 -3.15
CA MET A 255 -30.22 17.30 -2.99
C MET A 255 -31.17 16.27 -3.57
N ARG A 256 -32.11 15.77 -2.76
CA ARG A 256 -33.12 14.76 -3.14
C ARG A 256 -32.51 13.50 -3.79
N GLY A 257 -31.25 13.18 -3.49
CA GLY A 257 -30.54 12.04 -4.08
C GLY A 257 -30.07 12.25 -5.51
N GLY A 258 -30.02 13.47 -6.02
CA GLY A 258 -29.73 13.76 -7.42
C GLY A 258 -28.35 13.25 -7.88
N ARG A 259 -27.31 13.45 -7.06
CA ARG A 259 -25.93 13.02 -7.38
C ARG A 259 -25.81 11.48 -7.41
N ILE A 260 -26.28 10.82 -6.36
CA ILE A 260 -26.18 9.36 -6.30
C ILE A 260 -27.03 8.69 -7.39
N GLN A 261 -28.19 9.26 -7.75
CA GLN A 261 -29.03 8.74 -8.81
C GLN A 261 -28.39 8.88 -10.20
N ALA A 262 -27.55 9.87 -10.43
CA ALA A 262 -26.76 9.99 -11.67
C ALA A 262 -25.79 8.81 -11.81
N ILE A 263 -25.11 8.46 -10.72
CA ILE A 263 -24.17 7.32 -10.68
C ILE A 263 -24.92 5.99 -10.82
N VAL A 264 -26.06 5.82 -10.13
CA VAL A 264 -26.90 4.62 -10.23
C VAL A 264 -27.36 4.39 -11.68
N ARG A 265 -27.77 5.45 -12.40
CA ARG A 265 -28.12 5.36 -13.83
C ARG A 265 -26.96 4.99 -14.72
N GLU A 266 -25.75 5.53 -14.46
CA GLU A 266 -24.54 5.17 -15.20
C GLU A 266 -24.18 3.70 -15.01
N LEU A 267 -24.43 3.12 -13.82
CA LEU A 267 -24.15 1.73 -13.47
C LEU A 267 -25.34 0.78 -13.68
N HIS A 268 -26.33 1.17 -14.51
CA HIS A 268 -27.50 0.34 -14.87
C HIS A 268 -28.25 -0.19 -13.64
N ASP A 269 -28.72 0.74 -12.81
CA ASP A 269 -29.55 0.50 -11.62
C ASP A 269 -28.86 -0.28 -10.49
N GLU A 270 -27.52 -0.29 -10.45
CA GLU A 270 -26.74 -0.78 -9.31
C GLU A 270 -27.07 0.07 -8.06
N LYS A 271 -27.62 -0.57 -7.01
CA LYS A 271 -27.96 0.14 -5.76
C LYS A 271 -26.70 0.54 -5.00
N ILE A 272 -26.63 1.81 -4.59
CA ILE A 272 -25.48 2.35 -3.89
C ILE A 272 -25.91 2.87 -2.52
N ASP A 273 -25.36 2.27 -1.45
CA ASP A 273 -25.53 2.72 -0.08
C ASP A 273 -24.30 3.53 0.34
N VAL A 274 -24.48 4.79 0.66
CA VAL A 274 -23.44 5.65 1.24
C VAL A 274 -23.56 5.60 2.76
N ILE A 275 -22.46 5.32 3.43
CA ILE A 275 -22.37 5.03 4.86
C ILE A 275 -21.28 5.91 5.46
N GLU A 276 -21.61 6.56 6.57
CA GLU A 276 -20.61 7.29 7.33
C GLU A 276 -19.63 6.33 8.01
N TRP A 277 -18.35 6.52 7.78
CA TRP A 277 -17.29 5.76 8.42
C TRP A 277 -17.17 6.15 9.89
N ASN A 278 -16.91 5.19 10.75
CA ASN A 278 -16.67 5.40 12.16
C ASN A 278 -15.40 4.64 12.59
N PRO A 279 -14.53 5.24 13.43
CA PRO A 279 -13.36 4.55 13.97
C PRO A 279 -13.74 3.40 14.91
N ASP A 280 -14.89 3.48 15.59
CA ASP A 280 -15.42 2.38 16.39
C ASP A 280 -16.00 1.28 15.48
N PRO A 281 -15.42 0.05 15.52
CA PRO A 281 -15.88 -1.02 14.64
C PRO A 281 -17.33 -1.43 14.86
N ALA A 282 -17.84 -1.40 16.09
CA ALA A 282 -19.22 -1.78 16.40
C ALA A 282 -20.21 -0.81 15.73
N SER A 283 -20.00 0.49 15.93
CA SER A 283 -20.80 1.54 15.29
C SER A 283 -20.69 1.49 13.76
N PHE A 284 -19.49 1.22 13.23
CA PHE A 284 -19.29 1.11 11.78
C PHE A 284 -20.03 -0.09 11.19
N ILE A 285 -19.99 -1.26 11.84
CA ILE A 285 -20.72 -2.46 11.39
C ILE A 285 -22.23 -2.22 11.43
N ALA A 286 -22.73 -1.57 12.51
CA ALA A 286 -24.15 -1.22 12.62
C ALA A 286 -24.61 -0.33 11.46
N LYS A 287 -23.85 0.74 11.13
CA LYS A 287 -24.10 1.61 9.99
C LYS A 287 -23.96 0.89 8.64
N ALA A 288 -22.97 -0.04 8.54
CA ALA A 288 -22.74 -0.81 7.32
C ALA A 288 -23.89 -1.76 6.94
N LEU A 289 -24.70 -2.17 7.90
CA LEU A 289 -25.90 -3.00 7.65
C LEU A 289 -27.12 -2.19 7.20
N SER A 290 -27.01 -0.86 7.13
CA SER A 290 -28.08 -0.04 6.53
C SER A 290 -28.60 -0.66 5.22
N PRO A 291 -29.96 -0.63 4.97
CA PRO A 291 -30.99 0.09 5.70
C PRO A 291 -31.60 -0.64 6.92
N ALA A 292 -31.09 -1.80 7.31
CA ALA A 292 -31.57 -2.52 8.49
C ALA A 292 -31.21 -1.76 9.79
N ARG A 293 -32.13 -1.79 10.76
CA ARG A 293 -31.87 -1.27 12.10
C ARG A 293 -31.29 -2.35 12.98
N VAL A 294 -30.12 -2.07 13.57
CA VAL A 294 -29.40 -3.02 14.43
C VAL A 294 -29.70 -2.70 15.89
N SER A 295 -30.05 -3.74 16.65
CA SER A 295 -30.31 -3.64 18.10
C SER A 295 -29.02 -3.67 18.93
N GLY A 296 -28.01 -4.44 18.49
CA GLY A 296 -26.72 -4.54 19.17
C GLY A 296 -25.64 -5.15 18.27
N VAL A 297 -24.38 -4.77 18.51
CA VAL A 297 -23.20 -5.34 17.86
C VAL A 297 -22.19 -5.73 18.93
N TYR A 298 -21.79 -7.00 18.93
CA TYR A 298 -20.84 -7.54 19.89
C TYR A 298 -19.63 -8.08 19.13
N LEU A 299 -18.45 -7.57 19.46
CA LEU A 299 -17.21 -7.87 18.75
C LEU A 299 -16.47 -9.02 19.45
N ASP A 300 -16.00 -9.95 18.66
CA ASP A 300 -15.10 -11.03 19.06
C ASP A 300 -13.84 -10.99 18.19
N ASP A 301 -12.74 -10.49 18.74
CA ASP A 301 -11.44 -10.39 18.09
C ASP A 301 -10.56 -11.55 18.60
N ASP A 302 -10.86 -12.77 18.15
CA ASP A 302 -10.10 -13.97 18.49
C ASP A 302 -8.94 -14.13 17.49
N PRO A 303 -7.68 -14.19 17.96
CA PRO A 303 -6.52 -14.33 17.08
C PRO A 303 -6.51 -15.65 16.26
N VAL A 304 -7.21 -16.69 16.73
CA VAL A 304 -7.29 -17.99 16.05
C VAL A 304 -8.48 -18.05 15.08
N ARG A 305 -9.65 -17.59 15.53
CA ARG A 305 -10.89 -17.64 14.75
C ARG A 305 -11.09 -16.43 13.83
N GLY A 306 -10.30 -15.38 14.03
CA GLY A 306 -10.40 -14.11 13.31
C GLY A 306 -11.48 -13.20 13.89
N ARG A 307 -11.58 -11.99 13.32
CA ARG A 307 -12.51 -10.95 13.76
C ARG A 307 -13.94 -11.31 13.39
N THR A 308 -14.78 -11.55 14.38
CA THR A 308 -16.20 -11.88 14.20
C THR A 308 -17.07 -10.87 14.96
N ALA A 309 -18.14 -10.40 14.34
CA ALA A 309 -19.12 -9.51 14.95
C ALA A 309 -20.47 -10.24 14.99
N LEU A 310 -21.00 -10.46 16.18
CA LEU A 310 -22.38 -10.86 16.37
C LEU A 310 -23.27 -9.63 16.28
N VAL A 311 -24.16 -9.60 15.32
CA VAL A 311 -25.12 -8.51 15.12
C VAL A 311 -26.51 -8.99 15.45
N VAL A 312 -27.12 -8.33 16.39
CA VAL A 312 -28.48 -8.65 16.86
C VAL A 312 -29.47 -7.65 16.24
N VAL A 313 -30.49 -8.18 15.61
CA VAL A 313 -31.55 -7.39 14.96
C VAL A 313 -32.92 -7.88 15.42
N SER A 314 -33.94 -7.03 15.30
CA SER A 314 -35.33 -7.47 15.48
C SER A 314 -35.75 -8.40 14.34
N GLU A 315 -36.74 -9.23 14.55
CA GLU A 315 -37.17 -10.26 13.58
C GLU A 315 -37.63 -9.67 12.25
N ASP A 316 -38.33 -8.54 12.30
CA ASP A 316 -38.77 -7.78 11.12
C ASP A 316 -37.59 -7.23 10.29
N GLN A 317 -36.43 -6.98 10.92
CA GLN A 317 -35.24 -6.46 10.27
C GLN A 317 -34.28 -7.55 9.78
N LEU A 318 -34.44 -8.81 10.21
CA LEU A 318 -33.53 -9.91 9.90
C LEU A 318 -33.34 -10.11 8.39
N SER A 319 -34.44 -10.23 7.65
CA SER A 319 -34.42 -10.37 6.19
C SER A 319 -33.76 -9.19 5.48
N LEU A 320 -33.95 -7.97 6.01
CA LEU A 320 -33.37 -6.75 5.48
C LEU A 320 -31.87 -6.67 5.77
N ALA A 321 -31.45 -7.08 6.99
CA ALA A 321 -30.05 -7.12 7.41
C ALA A 321 -29.23 -8.12 6.59
N ILE A 322 -29.77 -9.30 6.33
CA ILE A 322 -29.15 -10.32 5.47
C ILE A 322 -29.19 -9.86 4.01
N GLY A 323 -30.32 -9.33 3.57
CA GLY A 323 -30.57 -8.93 2.19
C GLY A 323 -30.81 -10.13 1.26
N ARG A 324 -31.21 -9.86 0.03
CA ARG A 324 -31.43 -10.88 -1.00
C ARG A 324 -30.12 -11.64 -1.25
N GLU A 325 -30.14 -12.96 -1.17
CA GLU A 325 -28.98 -13.85 -1.35
C GLU A 325 -27.78 -13.53 -0.42
N GLY A 326 -28.05 -12.84 0.72
CA GLY A 326 -27.00 -12.44 1.67
C GLY A 326 -26.11 -11.28 1.20
N VAL A 327 -26.49 -10.56 0.15
CA VAL A 327 -25.69 -9.48 -0.44
C VAL A 327 -25.40 -8.37 0.57
N ASN A 328 -26.40 -7.95 1.38
CA ASN A 328 -26.22 -6.87 2.33
C ASN A 328 -25.19 -7.23 3.43
N ALA A 329 -25.33 -8.41 4.02
CA ALA A 329 -24.40 -8.92 5.03
C ALA A 329 -22.98 -9.11 4.46
N ARG A 330 -22.88 -9.70 3.26
CA ARG A 330 -21.58 -9.94 2.59
C ARG A 330 -20.86 -8.64 2.23
N LEU A 331 -21.58 -7.62 1.76
CA LEU A 331 -21.01 -6.30 1.49
C LEU A 331 -20.60 -5.58 2.78
N ALA A 332 -21.38 -5.69 3.85
CA ALA A 332 -21.02 -5.14 5.15
C ALA A 332 -19.73 -5.80 5.68
N ALA A 333 -19.62 -7.12 5.59
CA ALA A 333 -18.43 -7.86 5.98
C ALA A 333 -17.19 -7.44 5.17
N LYS A 334 -17.31 -7.32 3.83
CA LYS A 334 -16.23 -6.85 2.95
C LYS A 334 -15.81 -5.40 3.26
N LEU A 335 -16.77 -4.53 3.58
CA LEU A 335 -16.52 -3.11 3.85
C LEU A 335 -15.79 -2.91 5.18
N THR A 336 -16.21 -3.64 6.21
CA THR A 336 -15.70 -3.50 7.59
C THR A 336 -14.49 -4.40 7.87
N SER A 337 -14.23 -5.39 7.01
CA SER A 337 -13.21 -6.44 7.22
C SER A 337 -13.46 -7.28 8.48
N TRP A 338 -14.73 -7.40 8.88
CA TRP A 338 -15.20 -8.26 9.95
C TRP A 338 -16.09 -9.36 9.40
N ARG A 339 -16.01 -10.55 9.97
CA ARG A 339 -17.01 -11.60 9.73
C ARG A 339 -18.28 -11.22 10.49
N VAL A 340 -19.38 -11.03 9.79
CA VAL A 340 -20.65 -10.57 10.36
C VAL A 340 -21.60 -11.77 10.50
N ASP A 341 -21.98 -12.07 11.74
CA ASP A 341 -22.98 -13.09 12.09
C ASP A 341 -24.26 -12.38 12.55
N ILE A 342 -25.33 -12.50 11.76
CA ILE A 342 -26.59 -11.80 11.99
C ILE A 342 -27.60 -12.75 12.58
N LYS A 343 -28.14 -12.41 13.75
CA LYS A 343 -29.14 -13.19 14.47
C LYS A 343 -30.31 -12.33 14.92
N SER A 344 -31.48 -12.94 15.00
CA SER A 344 -32.61 -12.31 15.67
C SER A 344 -32.37 -12.23 17.18
N VAL A 345 -33.07 -11.33 17.85
CA VAL A 345 -32.98 -11.20 19.32
C VAL A 345 -33.22 -12.54 20.02
N ALA A 346 -34.20 -13.31 19.55
CA ALA A 346 -34.53 -14.58 20.17
C ALA A 346 -33.46 -15.67 19.87
N GLU A 347 -32.92 -15.73 18.66
CA GLU A 347 -31.81 -16.66 18.35
C GLU A 347 -30.57 -16.32 19.17
N ALA A 348 -30.22 -15.03 19.29
CA ALA A 348 -29.12 -14.58 20.12
C ALA A 348 -29.33 -14.90 21.60
N ALA A 349 -30.56 -14.74 22.11
CA ALA A 349 -30.91 -15.09 23.49
C ALA A 349 -30.82 -16.62 23.73
N ALA A 350 -31.27 -17.43 22.79
CA ALA A 350 -31.15 -18.90 22.89
C ALA A 350 -29.68 -19.34 22.93
N ASP A 351 -28.84 -18.76 22.06
CA ASP A 351 -27.40 -19.02 22.07
C ASP A 351 -26.73 -18.57 23.37
N ALA A 352 -27.14 -17.41 23.92
CA ALA A 352 -26.63 -16.90 25.19
C ALA A 352 -26.98 -17.83 26.37
N VAL A 353 -28.20 -18.39 26.39
CA VAL A 353 -28.59 -19.41 27.38
C VAL A 353 -27.73 -20.66 27.25
N GLN A 354 -27.44 -21.12 26.03
CA GLN A 354 -26.55 -22.26 25.81
C GLN A 354 -25.10 -21.99 26.24
N LYS A 355 -24.60 -20.76 26.03
CA LYS A 355 -23.26 -20.34 26.48
C LYS A 355 -23.13 -20.39 27.99
N ILE A 356 -24.16 -19.95 28.73
CA ILE A 356 -24.18 -20.03 30.21
C ILE A 356 -24.01 -21.47 30.68
N GLY A 357 -24.66 -22.44 30.04
CA GLY A 357 -24.52 -23.85 30.40
C GLY A 357 -23.17 -24.49 30.04
N LYS A 358 -22.39 -23.88 29.17
CA LYS A 358 -21.11 -24.44 28.69
C LYS A 358 -19.88 -23.77 29.26
N GLU A 359 -19.97 -22.49 29.60
CA GLU A 359 -18.82 -21.72 30.05
C GLU A 359 -18.87 -21.50 31.56
N GLU A 360 -17.96 -22.15 32.30
CA GLU A 360 -17.79 -22.02 33.77
C GLU A 360 -17.66 -20.55 34.20
N ILE A 361 -17.14 -19.73 33.33
CA ILE A 361 -16.92 -18.29 33.50
C ILE A 361 -18.23 -17.54 33.74
N LEU A 362 -19.33 -18.03 33.17
CA LEU A 362 -20.66 -17.43 33.33
C LEU A 362 -21.44 -17.97 34.55
N ALA A 363 -20.87 -18.88 35.33
CA ALA A 363 -21.54 -19.48 36.49
C ALA A 363 -21.93 -18.41 37.56
N ALA A 364 -21.00 -17.52 37.89
CA ALA A 364 -21.28 -16.43 38.86
C ALA A 364 -22.33 -15.44 38.29
N PHE A 365 -22.30 -15.18 37.00
CA PHE A 365 -23.33 -14.38 36.31
C PHE A 365 -24.68 -15.06 36.34
N ALA A 366 -24.72 -16.39 36.13
CA ALA A 366 -25.93 -17.18 36.14
C ALA A 366 -26.60 -17.15 37.52
N GLU A 367 -25.84 -17.27 38.60
CA GLU A 367 -26.35 -17.16 40.00
C GLU A 367 -26.92 -15.78 40.27
N ALA A 368 -26.23 -14.72 39.85
CA ALA A 368 -26.65 -13.34 40.09
C ALA A 368 -27.90 -12.92 39.30
N GLN A 369 -28.11 -13.49 38.12
CA GLN A 369 -29.17 -13.07 37.19
C GLN A 369 -30.25 -14.15 36.97
N GLN A 370 -30.43 -15.08 37.89
CA GLN A 370 -31.44 -16.15 37.83
C GLN A 370 -32.86 -15.69 37.44
N PRO A 371 -33.41 -14.58 37.99
CA PRO A 371 -34.75 -14.13 37.62
C PRO A 371 -34.85 -13.75 36.14
N LEU A 372 -33.83 -13.07 35.60
CA LEU A 372 -33.78 -12.66 34.19
C LEU A 372 -33.64 -13.89 33.28
N ILE A 373 -32.82 -14.86 33.66
CA ILE A 373 -32.64 -16.10 32.90
C ILE A 373 -33.96 -16.87 32.83
N SER A 374 -34.68 -17.04 33.93
CA SER A 374 -35.99 -17.70 33.94
C SER A 374 -36.99 -16.98 33.05
N GLN A 375 -37.07 -15.64 33.14
CA GLN A 375 -37.94 -14.85 32.26
C GLN A 375 -37.62 -15.04 30.78
N VAL A 376 -36.33 -15.06 30.42
CA VAL A 376 -35.88 -15.28 29.03
C VAL A 376 -36.19 -16.70 28.57
N GLN A 377 -35.97 -17.72 29.41
CA GLN A 377 -36.32 -19.09 29.10
C GLN A 377 -37.82 -19.29 28.87
N ASP A 378 -38.67 -18.67 29.69
CA ASP A 378 -40.14 -18.70 29.54
C ASP A 378 -40.57 -17.97 28.26
N ALA A 379 -39.90 -16.85 27.92
CA ALA A 379 -40.16 -16.15 26.67
C ALA A 379 -39.77 -16.99 25.45
N LEU A 380 -38.61 -17.65 25.47
CA LEU A 380 -38.17 -18.57 24.42
C LEU A 380 -39.11 -19.77 24.27
N ALA A 381 -39.59 -20.35 25.38
CA ALA A 381 -40.57 -21.44 25.36
C ALA A 381 -41.89 -20.99 24.72
N ARG A 382 -42.41 -19.82 25.10
CA ARG A 382 -43.64 -19.24 24.49
C ARG A 382 -43.46 -19.01 23.00
N LYS A 383 -42.27 -18.56 22.57
CA LYS A 383 -41.96 -18.38 21.16
C LYS A 383 -41.92 -19.73 20.39
N ALA A 384 -41.31 -20.76 20.99
CA ALA A 384 -41.27 -22.09 20.41
C ALA A 384 -42.67 -22.70 20.19
N GLU A 385 -43.63 -22.34 21.07
CA GLU A 385 -45.04 -22.70 20.93
C GLU A 385 -45.80 -21.84 19.90
N GLY A 386 -45.14 -20.88 19.25
CA GLY A 386 -45.74 -19.99 18.26
C GLY A 386 -46.62 -18.89 18.86
N LYS A 387 -46.54 -18.63 20.16
CA LYS A 387 -47.29 -17.55 20.83
C LYS A 387 -46.62 -16.19 20.58
N PRO A 388 -47.38 -15.10 20.37
CA PRO A 388 -46.82 -13.77 20.26
C PRO A 388 -46.16 -13.33 21.58
N LEU A 389 -44.98 -12.72 21.47
CA LEU A 389 -44.26 -12.20 22.61
C LEU A 389 -44.60 -10.72 22.84
N PRO A 390 -44.85 -10.30 24.08
CA PRO A 390 -44.99 -8.89 24.40
C PRO A 390 -43.65 -8.14 24.24
N PRO A 391 -43.66 -6.81 24.02
CA PRO A 391 -42.44 -6.00 23.88
C PRO A 391 -41.47 -6.09 25.07
N GLU A 392 -42.00 -6.34 26.28
CA GLU A 392 -41.22 -6.50 27.49
C GLU A 392 -40.29 -7.71 27.46
N ASP A 393 -40.75 -8.83 26.83
CA ASP A 393 -39.94 -10.04 26.67
C ASP A 393 -38.78 -9.81 25.69
N TYR A 394 -39.02 -9.05 24.60
CA TYR A 394 -37.93 -8.66 23.67
C TYR A 394 -36.89 -7.77 24.34
N ASN A 395 -37.33 -6.84 25.21
CA ASN A 395 -36.43 -5.99 25.98
C ASN A 395 -35.60 -6.83 26.97
N ALA A 396 -36.25 -7.77 27.68
CA ALA A 396 -35.57 -8.68 28.61
C ALA A 396 -34.52 -9.53 27.87
N MET A 397 -34.87 -10.13 26.70
CA MET A 397 -33.93 -10.89 25.89
C MET A 397 -32.76 -10.01 25.40
N THR A 398 -33.03 -8.79 24.96
CA THR A 398 -31.97 -7.86 24.50
C THR A 398 -31.03 -7.48 25.65
N GLN A 399 -31.56 -7.16 26.82
CA GLN A 399 -30.76 -6.88 28.02
C GLN A 399 -29.91 -8.08 28.41
N PHE A 400 -30.51 -9.27 28.42
CA PHE A 400 -29.82 -10.51 28.74
C PHE A 400 -28.65 -10.78 27.79
N VAL A 401 -28.86 -10.73 26.47
CA VAL A 401 -27.81 -10.89 25.47
C VAL A 401 -26.70 -9.85 25.67
N THR A 402 -27.06 -8.59 25.93
CA THR A 402 -26.10 -7.52 26.16
C THR A 402 -25.24 -7.79 27.40
N MET A 403 -25.84 -8.25 28.50
CA MET A 403 -25.11 -8.57 29.70
C MET A 403 -24.16 -9.75 29.51
N VAL A 404 -24.63 -10.85 28.89
CA VAL A 404 -23.81 -12.04 28.63
C VAL A 404 -22.63 -11.70 27.71
N GLU A 405 -22.88 -11.06 26.58
CA GLU A 405 -21.81 -10.72 25.63
C GLU A 405 -20.83 -9.70 26.20
N ARG A 406 -21.29 -8.75 27.00
CA ARG A 406 -20.42 -7.82 27.73
C ARG A 406 -19.52 -8.55 28.72
N THR A 407 -20.06 -9.44 29.52
CA THR A 407 -19.28 -10.25 30.49
C THR A 407 -18.21 -11.09 29.76
N LEU A 408 -18.56 -11.69 28.63
CA LEU A 408 -17.62 -12.43 27.80
C LEU A 408 -16.53 -11.52 27.20
N ALA A 409 -16.90 -10.34 26.74
CA ALA A 409 -15.97 -9.38 26.17
C ALA A 409 -14.98 -8.87 27.21
N GLU A 410 -15.46 -8.49 28.42
CA GLU A 410 -14.64 -8.04 29.54
C GLU A 410 -13.63 -9.13 29.96
N GLN A 411 -14.06 -10.38 29.98
CA GLN A 411 -13.17 -11.50 30.30
C GLN A 411 -12.14 -11.80 29.22
N ARG A 412 -12.53 -11.74 27.94
CA ARG A 412 -11.59 -11.88 26.82
C ARG A 412 -10.55 -10.77 26.85
N GLU A 413 -10.99 -9.54 27.10
CA GLU A 413 -10.08 -8.40 27.26
C GLU A 413 -9.15 -8.56 28.46
N GLY A 414 -9.68 -9.05 29.60
CA GLY A 414 -8.90 -9.38 30.78
C GLY A 414 -7.82 -10.43 30.50
N ARG A 415 -8.19 -11.52 29.83
CA ARG A 415 -7.23 -12.55 29.39
C ARG A 415 -6.18 -12.00 28.43
N ARG A 416 -6.59 -11.19 27.44
CA ARG A 416 -5.68 -10.54 26.49
C ARG A 416 -4.70 -9.59 27.19
N LYS A 417 -5.20 -8.77 28.14
CA LYS A 417 -4.35 -7.88 28.96
C LYS A 417 -3.38 -8.67 29.82
N ALA A 418 -3.85 -9.76 30.44
CA ALA A 418 -2.99 -10.65 31.24
C ALA A 418 -1.91 -11.33 30.39
N GLN A 419 -2.29 -11.83 29.20
CA GLN A 419 -1.35 -12.41 28.25
C GLN A 419 -0.34 -11.39 27.74
N SER A 420 -0.81 -10.17 27.39
CA SER A 420 0.07 -9.09 26.93
C SER A 420 1.04 -8.64 28.03
N ARG A 421 0.59 -8.56 29.29
CA ARG A 421 1.47 -8.28 30.44
C ARG A 421 2.50 -9.39 30.62
N ARG A 422 2.07 -10.65 30.58
CA ARG A 422 2.99 -11.81 30.66
C ARG A 422 4.02 -11.79 29.53
N LEU A 423 3.60 -11.48 28.31
CA LEU A 423 4.50 -11.30 27.17
C LEU A 423 5.51 -10.15 27.39
N ALA A 424 5.03 -9.01 27.88
CA ALA A 424 5.89 -7.86 28.17
C ALA A 424 6.91 -8.19 29.27
N GLU A 425 6.50 -8.94 30.30
CA GLU A 425 7.39 -9.43 31.36
C GLU A 425 8.44 -10.41 30.82
N ILE A 426 8.04 -11.36 29.97
CA ILE A 426 8.97 -12.28 29.33
C ILE A 426 9.97 -11.50 28.48
N ARG A 427 9.50 -10.59 27.63
CA ARG A 427 10.36 -9.75 26.76
C ARG A 427 11.31 -8.85 27.55
N LYS A 428 10.85 -8.29 28.67
CA LYS A 428 11.69 -7.49 29.55
C LYS A 428 12.85 -8.32 30.14
N ASN A 429 12.61 -9.60 30.26
CA ASN A 429 13.57 -10.56 30.79
C ASN A 429 14.54 -11.12 29.73
N ILE A 430 14.36 -10.82 28.45
CA ILE A 430 15.23 -11.28 27.36
C ILE A 430 16.19 -10.14 26.97
N PRO A 431 17.52 -10.34 27.04
CA PRO A 431 18.50 -9.37 26.56
C PRO A 431 18.28 -9.04 25.07
N LYS A 432 18.53 -7.80 24.66
CA LYS A 432 18.42 -7.41 23.26
C LYS A 432 19.34 -8.21 22.35
N ALA A 433 20.52 -8.56 22.83
CA ALA A 433 21.50 -9.39 22.15
C ALA A 433 20.96 -10.79 21.79
N ALA A 434 20.02 -11.34 22.58
CA ALA A 434 19.44 -12.66 22.33
C ALA A 434 18.59 -12.71 21.06
N TYR A 435 17.98 -11.59 20.63
CA TYR A 435 17.19 -11.52 19.39
C TYR A 435 18.06 -11.45 18.12
N THR A 436 19.33 -11.07 18.26
CA THR A 436 20.29 -11.01 17.15
C THR A 436 21.18 -12.24 17.06
N ARG A 437 21.29 -13.02 18.13
CA ARG A 437 22.16 -14.21 18.21
C ARG A 437 21.43 -15.42 17.60
N PRO A 438 22.02 -16.08 16.56
CA PRO A 438 21.40 -17.23 15.91
C PRO A 438 21.45 -18.48 16.81
N LEU A 439 20.57 -19.44 16.55
CA LEU A 439 20.46 -20.70 17.31
C LEU A 439 21.69 -21.60 17.20
N ASP A 440 22.53 -21.42 16.17
CA ASP A 440 23.75 -22.19 15.91
C ASP A 440 24.71 -22.14 17.10
N THR A 441 24.71 -21.06 17.86
CA THR A 441 25.58 -20.84 19.01
C THR A 441 25.23 -21.70 20.23
N LEU A 442 24.07 -22.35 20.24
CA LEU A 442 23.60 -23.19 21.36
C LEU A 442 24.11 -24.64 21.29
N GLY A 443 24.79 -25.04 20.20
CA GLY A 443 25.29 -26.41 20.04
C GLY A 443 24.17 -27.47 19.98
N LEU A 444 23.00 -27.08 19.48
CA LEU A 444 21.86 -27.98 19.28
C LEU A 444 22.19 -28.95 18.14
N GLY A 445 21.72 -30.21 18.24
CA GLY A 445 21.84 -31.15 17.13
C GLY A 445 21.22 -30.65 15.85
N GLU A 446 21.86 -30.87 14.69
CA GLU A 446 21.39 -30.40 13.37
C GLU A 446 19.88 -30.66 13.09
N PRO A 447 19.32 -31.84 13.40
CA PRO A 447 17.88 -32.10 13.14
C PRO A 447 16.94 -31.17 13.92
N LEU A 448 17.25 -30.91 15.19
CA LEU A 448 16.47 -30.03 16.06
C LEU A 448 16.56 -28.57 15.58
N GLN A 449 17.75 -28.12 15.21
CA GLN A 449 17.99 -26.79 14.70
C GLN A 449 17.23 -26.55 13.40
N GLN A 450 17.29 -27.47 12.44
CA GLN A 450 16.54 -27.37 11.19
C GLN A 450 15.04 -27.34 11.42
N ALA A 451 14.49 -28.12 12.36
CA ALA A 451 13.07 -28.11 12.71
C ALA A 451 12.64 -26.77 13.31
N LEU A 452 13.47 -26.14 14.17
CA LEU A 452 13.20 -24.84 14.76
C LEU A 452 13.25 -23.72 13.70
N VAL A 453 14.26 -23.70 12.85
CA VAL A 453 14.39 -22.72 11.76
C VAL A 453 13.25 -22.86 10.75
N ALA A 454 12.86 -24.09 10.39
CA ALA A 454 11.71 -24.35 9.52
C ALA A 454 10.38 -23.83 10.11
N SER A 455 10.27 -23.77 11.45
CA SER A 455 9.12 -23.19 12.16
C SER A 455 9.19 -21.65 12.33
N GLY A 456 10.24 -20.99 11.76
CA GLY A 456 10.43 -19.54 11.82
C GLY A 456 11.11 -19.04 13.09
N LEU A 457 11.77 -19.92 13.86
CA LEU A 457 12.54 -19.59 15.05
C LEU A 457 14.04 -19.52 14.65
N GLU A 458 14.53 -18.31 14.38
CA GLU A 458 15.90 -18.10 13.89
C GLU A 458 16.87 -17.67 14.98
N SER A 459 16.37 -17.06 16.06
CA SER A 459 17.20 -16.50 17.14
C SER A 459 16.90 -17.11 18.50
N ILE A 460 17.89 -17.01 19.42
CA ILE A 460 17.78 -17.48 20.80
C ILE A 460 16.61 -16.78 21.51
N GLY A 461 16.47 -15.46 21.34
CA GLY A 461 15.41 -14.66 21.95
C GLY A 461 14.01 -15.08 21.51
N GLN A 462 13.81 -15.31 20.19
CA GLN A 462 12.53 -15.79 19.65
C GLN A 462 12.18 -17.19 20.19
N SER A 463 13.15 -18.07 20.23
CA SER A 463 12.98 -19.45 20.71
C SER A 463 12.65 -19.50 22.21
N TYR A 464 13.32 -18.67 23.01
CA TYR A 464 13.03 -18.55 24.43
C TYR A 464 11.63 -17.94 24.66
N GLU A 465 11.29 -16.86 23.96
CA GLU A 465 9.96 -16.26 24.00
C GLU A 465 8.87 -17.29 23.68
N ARG A 466 9.06 -18.06 22.58
CA ARG A 466 8.12 -19.08 22.16
C ARG A 466 7.99 -20.22 23.16
N SER A 467 9.11 -20.69 23.74
CA SER A 467 9.12 -21.76 24.75
C SER A 467 8.37 -21.40 26.05
N MET A 468 8.36 -20.09 26.38
CA MET A 468 7.70 -19.58 27.58
C MET A 468 6.21 -19.26 27.37
N ILE A 469 5.81 -18.96 26.13
CA ILE A 469 4.43 -18.60 25.77
C ILE A 469 3.62 -19.83 25.41
N ASP A 470 4.17 -20.66 24.54
CA ASP A 470 3.47 -21.79 23.94
C ASP A 470 4.45 -22.98 23.76
N PRO A 471 4.75 -23.68 24.87
CA PRO A 471 5.66 -24.83 24.84
C PRO A 471 5.13 -25.97 23.96
N ASP A 472 3.79 -26.12 23.86
CA ASP A 472 3.17 -27.18 23.08
C ASP A 472 3.46 -27.03 21.59
N SER A 473 3.56 -25.81 21.08
CA SER A 473 3.90 -25.55 19.66
C SER A 473 5.31 -26.04 19.30
N ILE A 474 6.23 -26.06 20.25
CA ILE A 474 7.59 -26.57 20.04
C ILE A 474 7.61 -28.10 20.22
N LEU A 475 6.84 -28.62 21.18
CA LEU A 475 6.72 -30.07 21.42
C LEU A 475 6.09 -30.83 20.24
N THR A 476 5.27 -30.18 19.44
CA THR A 476 4.64 -30.77 18.24
C THR A 476 5.56 -30.81 17.02
N LEU A 477 6.72 -30.17 17.09
CA LEU A 477 7.70 -30.18 15.99
C LEU A 477 8.32 -31.58 15.83
N PRO A 478 8.56 -32.05 14.59
CA PRO A 478 9.28 -33.28 14.34
C PRO A 478 10.67 -33.19 14.99
N GLU A 479 11.15 -34.27 15.56
CA GLU A 479 12.44 -34.38 16.26
C GLU A 479 12.49 -33.75 17.68
N VAL A 480 11.47 -33.02 18.12
CA VAL A 480 11.39 -32.41 19.45
C VAL A 480 10.55 -33.31 20.36
N GLY A 481 11.13 -34.34 20.94
CA GLY A 481 10.48 -35.10 22.02
C GLY A 481 10.59 -34.39 23.37
N ALA A 482 9.78 -34.81 24.36
CA ALA A 482 9.75 -34.18 25.69
C ALA A 482 11.14 -34.05 26.37
N ARG A 483 11.99 -35.06 26.21
CA ARG A 483 13.39 -35.02 26.75
C ARG A 483 14.27 -33.99 26.04
N ASN A 484 14.12 -33.85 24.73
CA ASN A 484 14.90 -32.89 23.94
C ASN A 484 14.41 -31.48 24.22
N PHE A 485 13.11 -31.30 24.46
CA PHE A 485 12.52 -30.00 24.85
C PHE A 485 13.02 -29.52 26.21
N GLU A 486 13.12 -30.40 27.22
CA GLU A 486 13.65 -30.01 28.54
C GLU A 486 15.12 -29.56 28.42
N LYS A 487 15.94 -30.34 27.73
CA LYS A 487 17.35 -29.94 27.46
C LYS A 487 17.46 -28.64 26.69
N PHE A 488 16.63 -28.47 25.67
CA PHE A 488 16.56 -27.24 24.88
C PHE A 488 16.20 -26.04 25.75
N LYS A 489 15.22 -26.21 26.63
CA LYS A 489 14.80 -25.16 27.55
C LYS A 489 15.93 -24.80 28.54
N GLU A 490 16.60 -25.78 29.12
CA GLU A 490 17.74 -25.56 30.01
C GLU A 490 18.92 -24.85 29.30
N THR A 491 19.20 -25.21 28.04
CA THR A 491 20.24 -24.51 27.25
C THR A 491 19.86 -23.10 26.91
N LEU A 492 18.58 -22.84 26.61
CA LEU A 492 18.06 -21.49 26.37
C LEU A 492 18.13 -20.62 27.64
N GLU A 493 17.73 -21.17 28.79
CA GLU A 493 17.76 -20.46 30.08
C GLU A 493 19.18 -20.10 30.48
N SER A 494 20.16 -21.03 30.34
CA SER A 494 21.55 -20.75 30.62
C SER A 494 22.14 -19.68 29.68
N ALA A 495 21.88 -19.78 28.39
CA ALA A 495 22.33 -18.77 27.43
C ALA A 495 21.75 -17.38 27.69
N ILE A 496 20.47 -17.30 28.06
CA ILE A 496 19.82 -16.02 28.42
C ILE A 496 20.40 -15.44 29.72
N LEU A 497 20.73 -16.29 30.71
CA LEU A 497 21.37 -15.85 31.96
C LEU A 497 22.77 -15.30 31.73
N GLU A 498 23.57 -15.97 30.90
CA GLU A 498 24.91 -15.49 30.51
C GLU A 498 24.81 -14.12 29.80
N MET A 499 23.98 -14.01 28.78
CA MET A 499 23.82 -12.75 28.05
C MET A 499 23.28 -11.59 28.91
N ARG A 500 22.49 -11.89 29.97
CA ARG A 500 22.07 -10.88 30.95
C ARG A 500 23.20 -10.42 31.82
N ALA A 501 24.08 -11.36 32.23
CA ALA A 501 25.24 -11.02 33.02
C ALA A 501 26.21 -10.13 32.21
N ASP A 502 26.38 -10.43 30.92
CA ASP A 502 27.19 -9.64 30.00
C ASP A 502 26.60 -8.24 29.79
N GLU A 503 25.27 -8.14 29.49
CA GLU A 503 24.58 -6.84 29.29
C GLU A 503 24.64 -5.98 30.57
N LYS A 504 24.55 -6.60 31.75
CA LYS A 504 24.66 -5.90 33.03
C LYS A 504 26.09 -5.41 33.29
N ALA A 505 27.08 -6.23 32.95
CA ALA A 505 28.48 -5.86 33.08
C ALA A 505 28.84 -4.72 32.11
N GLU A 506 28.36 -4.77 30.86
CA GLU A 506 28.53 -3.69 29.88
C GLU A 506 27.85 -2.39 30.34
N ALA A 507 26.62 -2.49 30.89
CA ALA A 507 25.90 -1.34 31.40
C ALA A 507 26.58 -0.71 32.63
N GLU A 508 27.17 -1.52 33.54
CA GLU A 508 27.94 -1.05 34.68
C GLU A 508 29.23 -0.38 34.23
N GLN A 509 29.92 -0.94 33.22
CA GLN A 509 31.13 -0.33 32.61
C GLN A 509 30.80 1.01 31.93
N ALA A 510 29.76 1.06 31.11
CA ALA A 510 29.33 2.29 30.45
C ALA A 510 28.90 3.37 31.46
N ALA A 511 28.25 2.97 32.57
CA ALA A 511 27.87 3.90 33.63
C ALA A 511 29.11 4.42 34.40
N ALA A 512 30.12 3.58 34.62
CA ALA A 512 31.40 3.96 35.22
C ALA A 512 32.19 4.91 34.31
N GLU A 513 32.26 4.65 33.01
CA GLU A 513 32.88 5.54 32.02
C GLU A 513 32.19 6.89 31.95
N ALA A 514 30.84 6.90 31.88
CA ALA A 514 30.07 8.14 31.88
C ALA A 514 30.20 8.96 33.18
N ALA A 515 30.40 8.28 34.33
CA ALA A 515 30.67 8.92 35.60
C ALA A 515 32.11 9.53 35.63
N LEU A 516 33.08 8.82 35.06
CA LEU A 516 34.46 9.31 34.91
C LEU A 516 34.54 10.50 33.96
N GLU A 517 33.80 10.47 32.85
CA GLU A 517 33.72 11.56 31.88
C GLU A 517 33.06 12.82 32.49
N LYS A 518 32.01 12.63 33.26
CA LYS A 518 31.38 13.72 34.02
C LYS A 518 32.29 14.30 35.09
N ALA A 519 33.06 13.46 35.77
CA ALA A 519 34.04 13.91 36.76
C ALA A 519 35.22 14.67 36.10
N ALA A 520 35.68 14.20 34.94
CA ALA A 520 36.72 14.87 34.15
C ALA A 520 36.22 16.25 33.63
N ALA A 521 34.99 16.32 33.12
CA ALA A 521 34.37 17.57 32.68
C ALA A 521 34.12 18.57 33.82
N ALA A 522 33.92 18.08 35.06
CA ALA A 522 33.81 18.94 36.24
C ALA A 522 35.16 19.50 36.70
N LEU A 523 36.27 18.83 36.37
CA LEU A 523 37.62 19.31 36.68
C LEU A 523 38.19 20.27 35.63
N GLU A 524 37.61 20.36 34.44
CA GLU A 524 38.03 21.29 33.35
C GLU A 524 37.29 22.66 33.38
N GLN A 525 36.42 22.93 34.35
CA GLN A 525 35.85 24.26 34.48
C GLN A 525 36.87 25.18 35.16
N PRO A 526 37.41 26.24 34.47
CA PRO A 526 38.31 27.21 35.09
C PRO A 526 37.55 28.01 36.13
N ALA A 527 38.14 28.09 37.32
CA ALA A 527 37.69 28.96 38.41
C ALA A 527 37.62 30.41 37.91
N ALA A 528 36.41 30.92 37.74
CA ALA A 528 36.19 32.34 37.57
C ALA A 528 36.40 33.03 38.92
N GLU A 529 37.44 33.90 38.92
CA GLU A 529 37.83 34.80 40.01
C GLU A 529 36.65 35.58 40.56
N GLY A 530 36.70 35.68 41.91
CA GLY A 530 35.71 36.36 42.66
C GLY A 530 35.81 37.90 42.60
N VAL A 531 34.67 38.50 42.79
CA VAL A 531 34.53 39.85 43.33
C VAL A 531 33.60 39.76 44.54
N LEU A 532 34.19 40.02 45.68
CA LEU A 532 33.46 40.27 46.95
C LEU A 532 32.75 41.62 46.88
N PRO A 533 31.63 41.78 47.57
CA PRO A 533 31.46 42.91 48.45
C PRO A 533 31.20 42.51 49.92
N GLU A 534 31.87 43.23 50.77
CA GLU A 534 31.78 43.27 52.23
C GLU A 534 30.38 43.60 52.74
N GLY A 535 30.06 43.04 53.93
CA GLY A 535 29.20 43.74 54.86
C GLY A 535 28.23 42.93 55.71
N GLN A 536 28.64 42.70 56.95
CA GLN A 536 27.83 42.56 58.21
C GLN A 536 27.20 41.22 58.59
N GLU A 537 27.87 40.60 59.52
CA GLU A 537 27.60 40.39 60.99
C GLU A 537 26.33 39.54 61.33
N ALA A 538 26.67 38.42 61.80
CA ALA A 538 26.58 37.90 63.19
C ALA A 538 25.30 37.14 63.57
N ALA A 539 25.58 36.02 64.09
CA ALA A 539 25.07 35.30 65.26
C ALA A 539 24.22 34.05 65.01
N ALA A 540 24.89 32.97 65.28
CA ALA A 540 24.67 32.01 66.36
C ALA A 540 23.60 30.90 66.19
N VAL A 541 24.12 29.70 66.14
CA VAL A 541 23.88 28.53 67.02
C VAL A 541 22.67 27.63 66.73
N ALA A 542 23.02 26.36 66.65
CA ALA A 542 22.37 25.13 67.07
C ALA A 542 21.67 24.22 66.05
N GLU A 543 22.32 23.07 65.84
CA GLU A 543 21.71 21.75 65.55
C GLU A 543 20.80 21.23 66.67
N PRO A 544 20.25 20.02 66.60
CA PRO A 544 19.51 19.30 65.54
C PRO A 544 18.11 18.87 66.07
N VAL A 545 17.32 18.14 65.35
CA VAL A 545 16.61 16.90 65.77
C VAL A 545 15.58 16.47 64.70
N ALA A 546 15.55 15.18 64.54
CA ALA A 546 14.64 14.35 63.76
C ALA A 546 13.15 14.52 64.04
N GLY A 547 12.31 14.16 63.13
CA GLY A 547 10.89 13.93 63.37
C GLY A 547 10.10 13.63 62.09
N GLU A 548 9.74 12.37 61.97
CA GLU A 548 8.63 11.85 61.16
C GLU A 548 7.36 12.69 61.29
N ILE A 549 6.49 12.61 60.25
CA ILE A 549 5.08 12.19 60.33
C ILE A 549 4.30 12.69 59.09
N VAL A 550 3.84 11.76 58.28
CA VAL A 550 2.45 11.41 57.90
C VAL A 550 1.40 12.54 57.87
N GLY A 551 0.68 12.57 56.78
CA GLY A 551 -0.62 13.21 56.62
C GLY A 551 -0.88 13.53 55.16
N VAL A 552 -1.53 12.72 54.39
CA VAL A 552 -2.96 12.40 54.22
C VAL A 552 -3.84 13.64 53.98
N ILE A 553 -4.67 13.48 52.93
CA ILE A 553 -6.01 14.06 52.69
C ILE A 553 -6.07 15.22 51.69
N GLU A 554 -6.71 14.97 50.71
CA GLU A 554 -8.10 14.91 50.18
C GLU A 554 -8.59 16.19 49.46
N PRO A 555 -9.63 16.02 48.64
CA PRO A 555 -9.90 16.89 47.51
C PRO A 555 -11.13 17.77 47.66
N ALA A 556 -11.46 18.48 46.62
CA ALA A 556 -12.70 19.11 46.21
C ALA A 556 -12.87 20.61 46.64
N PRO A 557 -13.83 21.39 46.10
CA PRO A 557 -15.02 20.96 45.35
C PRO A 557 -15.32 21.71 44.05
N VAL A 558 -16.27 21.13 43.33
CA VAL A 558 -17.14 21.61 42.28
C VAL A 558 -17.96 22.83 42.72
N VAL A 559 -18.14 23.82 41.85
CA VAL A 559 -19.33 24.70 41.83
C VAL A 559 -19.78 24.93 40.41
N GLU A 560 -21.02 24.58 40.16
CA GLU A 560 -21.92 24.95 39.09
C GLU A 560 -22.34 26.42 39.15
N GLY A 561 -22.84 26.94 38.04
CA GLY A 561 -23.64 28.16 37.94
C GLY A 561 -23.40 28.87 36.61
N GLU A 562 -24.12 28.63 35.63
CA GLU A 562 -25.34 29.26 35.03
C GLU A 562 -25.17 30.73 34.64
N GLU A 563 -25.48 30.88 33.33
CA GLU A 563 -26.33 31.87 32.65
C GLU A 563 -25.82 33.29 32.30
N GLU A 564 -26.00 33.47 31.01
CA GLU A 564 -26.60 34.57 30.23
C GLU A 564 -25.83 35.85 29.85
N ALA A 565 -25.98 36.07 28.56
CA ALA A 565 -26.37 37.27 27.80
C ALA A 565 -25.31 38.27 27.34
N GLU A 566 -25.26 38.32 26.05
CA GLU A 566 -25.32 39.46 25.11
C GLU A 566 -24.31 40.62 25.23
N GLU A 567 -23.93 40.95 23.99
CA GLU A 567 -23.65 42.24 23.33
C GLU A 567 -22.21 42.66 23.09
N GLU A 568 -21.99 42.74 21.78
CA GLU A 568 -21.26 43.73 20.96
C GLU A 568 -20.11 44.53 21.61
N ASP A 569 -18.96 44.53 21.03
CA ASP A 569 -18.43 45.61 20.19
C ASP A 569 -16.93 45.45 19.84
N GLU A 570 -16.64 45.93 18.69
CA GLU A 570 -15.41 46.28 17.99
C GLU A 570 -14.05 46.22 18.70
N GLY A 571 -13.10 45.74 17.95
CA GLY A 571 -11.87 46.47 17.79
C GLY A 571 -10.56 45.84 18.24
N THR A 572 -9.73 45.66 17.22
CA THR A 572 -8.27 45.68 17.24
C THR A 572 -7.48 44.38 17.46
N SER A 573 -6.99 43.96 16.34
CA SER A 573 -5.69 43.38 16.00
C SER A 573 -4.70 43.05 17.12
N ALA A 574 -4.40 41.74 17.25
CA ALA A 574 -3.05 41.29 17.62
C ALA A 574 -2.75 39.90 17.02
N LYS A 575 -1.85 39.91 16.03
CA LYS A 575 -1.26 38.73 15.38
C LYS A 575 -0.52 37.85 16.39
N LYS A 576 -1.04 36.66 16.71
CA LYS A 576 -0.27 35.56 17.30
C LYS A 576 0.31 34.67 16.18
N LYS A 577 1.64 34.80 15.99
CA LYS A 577 2.44 33.93 15.13
C LYS A 577 2.38 32.47 15.62
N LYS A 578 1.75 31.57 14.86
CA LYS A 578 1.94 30.11 15.00
C LYS A 578 3.31 29.74 14.43
N LYS A 579 4.21 29.25 15.29
CA LYS A 579 5.47 28.61 14.88
C LYS A 579 5.17 27.31 14.16
N GLY A 580 5.32 27.28 12.84
CA GLY A 580 5.30 26.05 12.04
C GLY A 580 6.54 25.21 12.33
N LYS A 581 6.37 23.95 12.69
CA LYS A 581 7.43 22.94 12.78
C LYS A 581 7.99 22.68 11.37
N LEU A 582 9.22 23.06 11.16
CA LEU A 582 10.00 22.73 9.95
C LEU A 582 10.34 21.23 9.99
N LYS A 583 9.94 20.48 8.98
CA LYS A 583 10.36 19.09 8.77
C LYS A 583 11.82 19.06 8.30
N ALA A 584 12.67 18.33 9.03
CA ALA A 584 14.02 18.02 8.60
C ALA A 584 13.98 16.84 7.63
N VAL A 585 14.73 16.93 6.54
CA VAL A 585 14.93 15.81 5.60
C VAL A 585 16.24 15.14 5.99
N ILE A 586 16.20 13.82 6.17
CA ILE A 586 17.35 12.99 6.51
C ILE A 586 17.89 12.45 5.19
N GLU A 587 19.13 12.81 4.85
CA GLU A 587 19.85 12.29 3.68
C GLU A 587 21.07 11.49 4.15
N LEU A 588 21.35 10.39 3.46
CA LEU A 588 22.52 9.56 3.70
C LEU A 588 23.70 10.17 2.94
N ASP A 589 24.79 10.42 3.63
CA ASP A 589 26.02 10.92 3.00
C ASP A 589 26.75 9.74 2.33
N PRO A 590 26.97 9.79 1.01
CA PRO A 590 27.54 8.68 0.26
C PRO A 590 29.04 8.42 0.55
N GLU A 591 29.76 9.36 1.18
CA GLU A 591 31.18 9.19 1.49
C GLU A 591 31.46 8.69 2.91
N THR A 592 30.56 8.97 3.85
CA THR A 592 30.78 8.61 5.27
C THR A 592 29.81 7.58 5.81
N GLY A 593 28.71 7.25 5.08
CA GLY A 593 27.70 6.28 5.51
C GLY A 593 26.85 6.72 6.72
N LEU A 594 26.97 7.99 7.16
CA LEU A 594 26.24 8.53 8.31
C LEU A 594 25.04 9.37 7.84
N THR A 595 23.96 9.31 8.60
CA THR A 595 22.74 10.09 8.34
C THR A 595 22.89 11.50 8.88
N VAL A 596 22.83 12.52 7.98
CA VAL A 596 22.94 13.94 8.35
C VAL A 596 21.58 14.63 8.13
N ALA A 597 21.07 15.29 9.17
CA ALA A 597 19.84 16.06 9.09
C ALA A 597 20.13 17.48 8.55
N ARG A 598 19.80 17.76 7.28
CA ARG A 598 19.90 19.09 6.69
C ARG A 598 18.57 19.85 6.71
N ARG A 599 18.59 21.09 7.16
CA ARG A 599 17.46 22.02 7.07
C ARG A 599 17.44 22.71 5.70
N LYS A 600 16.43 22.42 4.88
CA LYS A 600 16.23 23.13 3.60
C LYS A 600 15.81 24.58 3.85
N ARG A 601 16.62 25.55 3.39
CA ARG A 601 16.21 26.94 3.26
C ARG A 601 15.40 27.09 1.96
N LYS A 602 14.24 27.75 2.03
CA LYS A 602 13.47 28.13 0.82
C LYS A 602 14.30 29.10 -0.03
N PRO A 603 14.36 28.91 -1.37
CA PRO A 603 14.95 29.92 -2.26
C PRO A 603 14.12 31.20 -2.19
N GLY A 604 14.82 32.34 -2.05
CA GLY A 604 14.20 33.65 -2.04
C GLY A 604 13.61 33.96 -3.42
N ARG A 605 12.40 34.48 -3.41
CA ARG A 605 11.71 34.99 -4.58
C ARG A 605 12.40 36.30 -5.00
N THR A 606 13.15 36.30 -6.10
CA THR A 606 13.58 37.50 -6.80
C THR A 606 12.35 38.15 -7.44
N LYS A 607 12.08 39.37 -7.05
CA LYS A 607 11.13 40.27 -7.70
C LYS A 607 11.86 40.89 -8.89
N ASP A 608 11.53 40.44 -10.08
CA ASP A 608 11.82 41.23 -11.29
C ASP A 608 10.61 42.14 -11.56
N TRP A 609 10.86 43.41 -11.42
CA TRP A 609 10.00 44.46 -11.92
C TRP A 609 10.35 44.64 -13.40
N VAL A 610 9.39 44.37 -14.28
CA VAL A 610 9.41 44.88 -15.64
C VAL A 610 8.38 45.99 -15.73
N GLU A 611 8.87 47.20 -16.03
CA GLU A 611 8.08 48.37 -16.36
C GLU A 611 7.33 48.14 -17.66
N ASP A 612 6.01 48.29 -17.62
CA ASP A 612 5.19 48.45 -18.81
C ASP A 612 5.22 49.88 -19.27
N GLY A 613 5.81 50.08 -20.44
CA GLY A 613 5.72 51.31 -21.23
C GLY A 613 4.56 51.19 -22.20
N SER A 614 3.67 52.12 -22.04
CA SER A 614 2.53 52.51 -22.86
C SER A 614 2.76 52.62 -24.36
N GLY A 615 1.70 52.43 -25.16
CA GLY A 615 1.56 53.01 -26.49
C GLY A 615 0.58 52.33 -27.41
N GLU A 616 -0.65 52.79 -27.41
CA GLU A 616 -1.55 53.23 -28.49
C GLU A 616 -1.63 52.46 -29.82
N SER A 617 -2.90 52.08 -30.09
CA SER A 617 -3.73 52.31 -31.31
C SER A 617 -3.24 51.78 -32.68
N VAL A 618 -3.95 50.86 -33.28
CA VAL A 618 -4.99 50.99 -34.35
C VAL A 618 -5.74 49.64 -34.45
#